data_a4e973e830e71e70a340dce0ab95b7d8
#
_entry.id   a4e973e830e71e70a340dce0ab95b7d8
#
_cell.length_a   1.000
_cell.length_b   1.000
_cell.length_c   1.000
_cell.angle_alpha   90.00
_cell.angle_beta   90.00
_cell.angle_gamma   90.00
#
_symmetry.space_group_name_H-M   'P 1'
#
loop_
_entity.id
_entity.type
_entity.pdbx_description
1 polymer ?
#
loop_
_entity_poly.entity_id
_entity_poly.type
_entity_poly.pdbx_seq_one_letter_code
_entity_poly.pdbx_strand_id
1 'polypeptide(L)'
;MRPSVIYAQASGPGETSVAQSCPRSQRLVAQQKALTDGLTAVPPGETEEEINRSFSREIERYLDRGTGECYLARPSIAELVAKAIQFFEGQRYLLNAWVVMPNHVHAVVWPMPNNLLGEIVGSWKGFTGRKANQILIRAGQAFWQPESFDHWIRDDDEKARICRYVVNNPVSAGLSKTPEEWRWSSAWPGWKNKSR
;
A
#
# COMPACT_ATOMS: atom_id res chain seq x y z
N MET A 1 8.16 -16.72 -6.87
CA MET A 1 7.35 -15.78 -6.06
C MET A 1 6.40 -15.04 -7.00
N ARG A 2 5.22 -14.65 -6.55
CA ARG A 2 4.23 -13.92 -7.36
C ARG A 2 4.27 -12.42 -7.02
N PRO A 3 3.94 -11.51 -7.96
CA PRO A 3 3.80 -10.11 -7.65
C PRO A 3 2.63 -9.88 -6.71
N SER A 4 2.74 -8.88 -5.83
CA SER A 4 1.69 -8.50 -4.89
C SER A 4 1.45 -7.00 -4.93
N VAL A 5 0.20 -6.57 -4.79
CA VAL A 5 -0.12 -5.18 -4.49
C VAL A 5 -0.16 -4.99 -2.98
N ILE A 6 0.45 -3.92 -2.52
CA ILE A 6 0.57 -3.56 -1.10
C ILE A 6 -0.17 -2.27 -0.85
N TYR A 7 -0.87 -2.21 0.30
CA TYR A 7 -1.54 -1.02 0.82
C TYR A 7 -1.00 -0.72 2.22
N ALA A 8 -0.51 0.49 2.44
CA ALA A 8 -0.04 0.95 3.74
C ALA A 8 -0.57 2.35 4.04
N GLN A 9 -1.21 2.53 5.20
CA GLN A 9 -1.85 3.78 5.62
C GLN A 9 -1.06 4.47 6.72
N ALA A 10 -1.02 5.82 6.68
CA ALA A 10 -0.48 6.64 7.76
C ALA A 10 -1.46 6.71 8.94
N SER A 11 -0.95 6.60 10.17
CA SER A 11 -1.73 6.67 11.41
C SER A 11 -1.90 8.10 11.90
N GLY A 12 -3.11 8.44 12.36
CA GLY A 12 -3.39 9.66 13.13
C GLY A 12 -3.31 9.43 14.64
N PRO A 13 -3.21 10.49 15.45
CA PRO A 13 -3.34 10.39 16.89
C PRO A 13 -4.77 9.94 17.24
N GLY A 14 -4.89 8.79 17.91
CA GLY A 14 -6.18 8.26 18.38
C GLY A 14 -6.98 7.46 17.35
N GLU A 15 -6.43 7.19 16.16
CA GLU A 15 -7.12 6.35 15.18
C GLU A 15 -7.03 4.86 15.52
N THR A 16 -8.19 4.23 15.50
CA THR A 16 -8.30 2.77 15.48
C THR A 16 -7.88 2.22 14.11
N SER A 17 -7.23 1.06 14.07
CA SER A 17 -6.85 0.43 12.81
C SER A 17 -8.07 0.19 11.91
N VAL A 18 -7.85 0.03 10.60
CA VAL A 18 -8.91 -0.35 9.63
C VAL A 18 -9.69 -1.56 10.14
N ALA A 19 -9.00 -2.52 10.75
CA ALA A 19 -9.60 -3.69 11.35
C ALA A 19 -10.57 -3.38 12.49
N GLN A 20 -10.42 -2.23 13.17
CA GLN A 20 -11.23 -1.85 14.33
C GLN A 20 -12.38 -0.89 14.01
N SER A 21 -12.35 -0.26 12.82
CA SER A 21 -13.28 0.82 12.48
C SER A 21 -14.65 0.36 11.95
N CYS A 22 -14.76 -0.87 11.45
CA CYS A 22 -16.01 -1.41 10.91
C CYS A 22 -16.13 -2.91 11.21
N PRO A 23 -17.27 -3.40 11.77
CA PRO A 23 -17.47 -4.83 12.05
C PRO A 23 -17.30 -5.73 10.81
N ARG A 24 -17.66 -5.24 9.63
CA ARG A 24 -17.51 -5.97 8.36
C ARG A 24 -16.05 -6.07 7.96
N SER A 25 -15.28 -4.99 8.07
CA SER A 25 -13.84 -4.99 7.80
C SER A 25 -13.09 -5.88 8.78
N GLN A 26 -13.46 -5.87 10.07
CA GLN A 26 -12.90 -6.78 11.09
C GLN A 26 -13.10 -8.25 10.71
N ARG A 27 -14.31 -8.60 10.27
CA ARG A 27 -14.64 -9.96 9.84
C ARG A 27 -13.83 -10.38 8.62
N LEU A 28 -13.69 -9.51 7.62
CA LEU A 28 -12.92 -9.77 6.41
C LEU A 28 -11.42 -9.90 6.69
N VAL A 29 -10.86 -9.06 7.55
CA VAL A 29 -9.44 -9.15 7.99
C VAL A 29 -9.18 -10.46 8.72
N ALA A 30 -10.06 -10.83 9.66
CA ALA A 30 -9.95 -12.09 10.39
C ALA A 30 -10.07 -13.30 9.46
N GLN A 31 -10.97 -13.25 8.49
CA GLN A 31 -11.20 -14.31 7.51
C GLN A 31 -9.99 -14.46 6.57
N GLN A 32 -9.42 -13.37 6.08
CA GLN A 32 -8.23 -13.40 5.24
C GLN A 32 -7.02 -13.91 6.01
N LYS A 33 -6.81 -13.44 7.24
CA LYS A 33 -5.74 -13.92 8.10
C LYS A 33 -5.85 -15.43 8.36
N ALA A 34 -7.06 -15.91 8.65
CA ALA A 34 -7.32 -17.32 8.88
C ALA A 34 -7.05 -18.20 7.62
N LEU A 35 -7.35 -17.68 6.43
CA LEU A 35 -7.00 -18.33 5.16
C LEU A 35 -5.48 -18.34 4.92
N THR A 36 -4.80 -17.22 5.18
CA THR A 36 -3.34 -17.10 5.05
C THR A 36 -2.61 -18.02 6.03
N ASP A 37 -3.13 -18.14 7.25
CA ASP A 37 -2.57 -19.00 8.32
C ASP A 37 -2.97 -20.48 8.14
N GLY A 38 -3.77 -20.81 7.12
CA GLY A 38 -4.24 -22.20 6.87
C GLY A 38 -5.21 -22.73 7.94
N LEU A 39 -5.79 -21.85 8.77
CA LEU A 39 -6.57 -22.20 9.95
C LEU A 39 -8.07 -22.40 9.67
N THR A 40 -8.58 -21.97 8.53
CA THR A 40 -10.00 -22.13 8.16
C THR A 40 -10.20 -22.54 6.72
N ALA A 41 -11.19 -23.40 6.49
CA ALA A 41 -11.69 -23.68 5.14
C ALA A 41 -12.47 -22.48 4.61
N VAL A 42 -12.45 -22.28 3.29
CA VAL A 42 -13.29 -21.31 2.59
C VAL A 42 -14.76 -21.52 2.97
N PRO A 43 -15.54 -20.48 3.31
CA PRO A 43 -16.95 -20.63 3.65
C PRO A 43 -17.72 -21.33 2.53
N PRO A 44 -18.73 -22.17 2.84
CA PRO A 44 -19.53 -22.82 1.83
C PRO A 44 -20.19 -21.77 0.89
N GLY A 45 -19.95 -21.89 -0.42
CA GLY A 45 -20.52 -21.00 -1.44
C GLY A 45 -19.69 -19.80 -1.83
N GLU A 46 -18.54 -19.55 -1.19
CA GLU A 46 -17.59 -18.51 -1.61
C GLU A 46 -16.27 -19.16 -2.02
N THR A 47 -15.62 -18.63 -3.05
CA THR A 47 -14.26 -19.01 -3.42
C THR A 47 -13.26 -18.10 -2.68
N GLU A 48 -12.04 -18.61 -2.43
CA GLU A 48 -10.94 -17.79 -1.90
C GLU A 48 -10.72 -16.52 -2.75
N GLU A 49 -10.98 -16.62 -4.04
CA GLU A 49 -10.92 -15.50 -4.99
C GLU A 49 -11.97 -14.42 -4.75
N GLU A 50 -13.19 -14.80 -4.46
CA GLU A 50 -14.28 -13.87 -4.19
C GLU A 50 -14.05 -13.15 -2.86
N ILE A 51 -13.54 -13.86 -1.86
CA ILE A 51 -13.17 -13.29 -0.57
C ILE A 51 -12.04 -12.26 -0.75
N ASN A 52 -10.96 -12.62 -1.44
CA ASN A 52 -9.83 -11.73 -1.68
C ASN A 52 -10.23 -10.51 -2.51
N ARG A 53 -11.11 -10.69 -3.52
CA ARG A 53 -11.61 -9.59 -4.35
C ARG A 53 -12.52 -8.64 -3.57
N SER A 54 -13.40 -9.16 -2.72
CA SER A 54 -14.28 -8.34 -1.89
C SER A 54 -13.50 -7.58 -0.83
N PHE A 55 -12.49 -8.22 -0.23
CA PHE A 55 -11.58 -7.63 0.73
C PHE A 55 -10.77 -6.48 0.13
N SER A 56 -10.12 -6.69 -1.01
CA SER A 56 -9.36 -5.65 -1.69
C SER A 56 -10.22 -4.43 -2.02
N ARG A 57 -11.44 -4.62 -2.55
CA ARG A 57 -12.38 -3.52 -2.84
C ARG A 57 -12.80 -2.75 -1.60
N GLU A 58 -12.95 -3.41 -0.46
CA GLU A 58 -13.36 -2.75 0.78
C GLU A 58 -12.21 -1.95 1.39
N ILE A 59 -10.99 -2.49 1.36
CA ILE A 59 -9.77 -1.75 1.75
C ILE A 59 -9.58 -0.52 0.87
N GLU A 60 -9.70 -0.67 -0.46
CA GLU A 60 -9.62 0.44 -1.39
C GLU A 60 -10.64 1.54 -1.06
N ARG A 61 -11.91 1.18 -0.89
CA ARG A 61 -12.96 2.14 -0.50
C ARG A 61 -12.67 2.83 0.83
N TYR A 62 -12.08 2.12 1.80
CA TYR A 62 -11.72 2.70 3.08
C TYR A 62 -10.58 3.72 2.94
N LEU A 63 -9.53 3.38 2.21
CA LEU A 63 -8.39 4.24 1.95
C LEU A 63 -8.77 5.48 1.14
N ASP A 64 -9.62 5.30 0.12
CA ASP A 64 -10.10 6.37 -0.76
C ASP A 64 -11.06 7.36 -0.06
N ARG A 65 -11.70 6.96 1.04
CA ARG A 65 -12.53 7.88 1.87
C ARG A 65 -11.71 8.93 2.60
N GLY A 66 -10.39 8.92 2.48
CA GLY A 66 -9.51 9.91 3.10
C GLY A 66 -9.47 9.83 4.62
N THR A 67 -9.87 8.70 5.22
CA THR A 67 -9.71 8.47 6.65
C THR A 67 -8.22 8.39 6.99
N GLY A 68 -7.82 8.96 8.11
CA GLY A 68 -6.42 9.04 8.54
C GLY A 68 -5.79 10.40 8.32
N GLU A 69 -4.68 10.62 9.02
CA GLU A 69 -3.92 11.86 8.89
C GLU A 69 -3.20 11.96 7.56
N CYS A 70 -3.38 13.08 6.87
CA CYS A 70 -2.78 13.34 5.56
C CYS A 70 -1.31 13.78 5.67
N TYR A 71 -0.49 13.11 6.49
CA TYR A 71 0.93 13.45 6.62
C TYR A 71 1.71 13.31 5.33
N LEU A 72 1.31 12.37 4.47
CA LEU A 72 1.94 12.15 3.16
C LEU A 72 1.60 13.27 2.15
N ALA A 73 0.66 14.17 2.45
CA ALA A 73 0.41 15.38 1.66
C ALA A 73 1.58 16.38 1.76
N ARG A 74 2.42 16.28 2.81
CA ARG A 74 3.62 17.12 2.93
C ARG A 74 4.69 16.67 1.93
N PRO A 75 5.18 17.53 1.02
CA PRO A 75 6.14 17.15 -0.02
C PRO A 75 7.40 16.47 0.50
N SER A 76 7.93 16.92 1.66
CA SER A 76 9.12 16.34 2.28
C SER A 76 8.89 14.89 2.74
N ILE A 77 7.70 14.56 3.22
CA ILE A 77 7.34 13.21 3.66
C ILE A 77 6.99 12.33 2.46
N ALA A 78 6.23 12.84 1.48
CA ALA A 78 5.94 12.12 0.25
C ALA A 78 7.22 11.74 -0.50
N GLU A 79 8.17 12.67 -0.60
CA GLU A 79 9.47 12.41 -1.24
C GLU A 79 10.29 11.37 -0.47
N LEU A 80 10.31 11.44 0.86
CA LEU A 80 10.96 10.45 1.71
C LEU A 80 10.41 9.05 1.47
N VAL A 81 9.09 8.91 1.43
CA VAL A 81 8.41 7.62 1.20
C VAL A 81 8.65 7.12 -0.22
N ALA A 82 8.51 7.98 -1.23
CA ALA A 82 8.76 7.63 -2.63
C ALA A 82 10.20 7.14 -2.85
N LYS A 83 11.20 7.81 -2.25
CA LYS A 83 12.60 7.38 -2.30
C LYS A 83 12.83 6.04 -1.59
N ALA A 84 12.20 5.84 -0.43
CA ALA A 84 12.36 4.59 0.33
C ALA A 84 11.79 3.38 -0.43
N ILE A 85 10.63 3.53 -1.09
CA ILE A 85 10.02 2.48 -1.92
C ILE A 85 10.94 2.08 -3.08
N GLN A 86 11.66 3.02 -3.68
CA GLN A 86 12.53 2.78 -4.84
C GLN A 86 13.95 2.34 -4.46
N PHE A 87 14.35 2.48 -3.19
CA PHE A 87 15.76 2.36 -2.79
C PHE A 87 16.39 1.01 -3.10
N PHE A 88 15.67 -0.09 -2.94
CA PHE A 88 16.14 -1.45 -3.22
C PHE A 88 15.54 -2.05 -4.50
N GLU A 89 14.95 -1.22 -5.38
CA GLU A 89 14.49 -1.70 -6.67
C GLU A 89 15.65 -2.31 -7.46
N GLY A 90 15.42 -3.46 -8.10
CA GLY A 90 16.43 -4.24 -8.83
C GLY A 90 17.40 -5.02 -7.94
N GLN A 91 17.33 -4.88 -6.61
CA GLN A 91 18.18 -5.60 -5.64
C GLN A 91 17.38 -6.59 -4.79
N ARG A 92 16.26 -6.14 -4.21
CA ARG A 92 15.41 -6.96 -3.34
C ARG A 92 14.04 -7.24 -3.95
N TYR A 93 13.59 -6.41 -4.86
CA TYR A 93 12.29 -6.49 -5.53
C TYR A 93 12.30 -5.70 -6.83
N LEU A 94 11.28 -5.95 -7.68
CA LEU A 94 10.94 -5.13 -8.82
C LEU A 94 9.65 -4.37 -8.53
N LEU A 95 9.60 -3.09 -8.90
CA LEU A 95 8.40 -2.24 -8.80
C LEU A 95 7.71 -2.16 -10.16
N ASN A 96 6.45 -2.61 -10.23
CA ASN A 96 5.66 -2.48 -11.44
C ASN A 96 4.87 -1.17 -11.49
N ALA A 97 4.33 -0.75 -10.36
CA ALA A 97 3.63 0.52 -10.18
C ALA A 97 3.66 0.92 -8.71
N TRP A 98 3.63 2.23 -8.42
CA TRP A 98 3.47 2.73 -7.07
C TRP A 98 2.92 4.16 -7.09
N VAL A 99 2.25 4.55 -6.01
CA VAL A 99 1.78 5.91 -5.76
C VAL A 99 1.77 6.20 -4.27
N VAL A 100 2.17 7.40 -3.89
CA VAL A 100 2.03 7.96 -2.55
C VAL A 100 0.86 8.94 -2.59
N MET A 101 -0.23 8.56 -1.93
CA MET A 101 -1.42 9.37 -1.73
C MET A 101 -1.29 10.19 -0.44
N PRO A 102 -2.14 11.20 -0.18
CA PRO A 102 -2.03 12.05 1.02
C PRO A 102 -2.01 11.30 2.36
N ASN A 103 -2.67 10.16 2.48
CA ASN A 103 -2.83 9.38 3.71
C ASN A 103 -2.41 7.91 3.59
N HIS A 104 -2.08 7.41 2.40
CA HIS A 104 -1.71 6.01 2.17
C HIS A 104 -0.78 5.83 0.95
N VAL A 105 -0.30 4.61 0.78
CA VAL A 105 0.56 4.21 -0.33
C VAL A 105 0.00 2.94 -0.97
N HIS A 106 0.05 2.88 -2.30
CA HIS A 106 -0.11 1.64 -3.06
C HIS A 106 1.20 1.31 -3.77
N ALA A 107 1.60 0.05 -3.76
CA ALA A 107 2.77 -0.41 -4.51
C ALA A 107 2.55 -1.83 -5.05
N VAL A 108 2.84 -2.04 -6.33
CA VAL A 108 2.87 -3.35 -6.98
C VAL A 108 4.30 -3.85 -6.99
N VAL A 109 4.58 -4.84 -6.17
CA VAL A 109 5.92 -5.31 -5.84
C VAL A 109 6.08 -6.78 -6.24
N TRP A 110 7.18 -7.10 -6.89
CA TRP A 110 7.62 -8.47 -7.15
C TRP A 110 8.87 -8.73 -6.33
N PRO A 111 8.77 -9.45 -5.20
CA PRO A 111 9.94 -9.81 -4.41
C PRO A 111 10.90 -10.68 -5.20
N MET A 112 12.19 -10.38 -5.14
CA MET A 112 13.24 -11.21 -5.71
C MET A 112 13.52 -12.43 -4.80
N PRO A 113 14.15 -13.48 -5.29
CA PRO A 113 14.47 -14.66 -4.48
C PRO A 113 15.13 -14.30 -3.12
N ASN A 114 14.76 -15.01 -2.08
CA ASN A 114 15.24 -14.82 -0.69
C ASN A 114 14.86 -13.49 -0.04
N ASN A 115 13.90 -12.75 -0.59
CA ASN A 115 13.36 -11.54 0.03
C ASN A 115 11.87 -11.72 0.36
N LEU A 116 11.52 -11.64 1.63
CA LEU A 116 10.13 -11.75 2.06
C LEU A 116 9.41 -10.41 1.91
N LEU A 117 8.17 -10.45 1.42
CA LEU A 117 7.34 -9.24 1.23
C LEU A 117 7.17 -8.46 2.53
N GLY A 118 6.89 -9.16 3.64
CA GLY A 118 6.76 -8.55 4.95
C GLY A 118 8.02 -7.80 5.42
N GLU A 119 9.21 -8.33 5.12
CA GLU A 119 10.48 -7.66 5.45
C GLU A 119 10.70 -6.42 4.59
N ILE A 120 10.34 -6.47 3.30
CA ILE A 120 10.41 -5.33 2.38
C ILE A 120 9.53 -4.19 2.92
N VAL A 121 8.25 -4.48 3.19
CA VAL A 121 7.29 -3.51 3.72
C VAL A 121 7.70 -3.01 5.09
N GLY A 122 8.13 -3.91 5.98
CA GLY A 122 8.64 -3.58 7.30
C GLY A 122 9.84 -2.62 7.25
N SER A 123 10.75 -2.81 6.28
CA SER A 123 11.90 -1.91 6.09
C SER A 123 11.45 -0.50 5.64
N TRP A 124 10.50 -0.39 4.71
CA TRP A 124 9.96 0.89 4.28
C TRP A 124 9.26 1.61 5.44
N LYS A 125 8.32 0.93 6.11
CA LYS A 125 7.55 1.49 7.24
C LYS A 125 8.49 1.91 8.39
N GLY A 126 9.43 1.06 8.75
CA GLY A 126 10.36 1.33 9.85
C GLY A 126 11.29 2.53 9.58
N PHE A 127 11.85 2.61 8.37
CA PHE A 127 12.71 3.73 7.99
C PHE A 127 11.91 5.03 7.87
N THR A 128 10.84 5.02 7.06
CA THR A 128 10.07 6.24 6.78
C THR A 128 9.33 6.75 8.01
N GLY A 129 8.80 5.85 8.86
CA GLY A 129 8.12 6.24 10.08
C GLY A 129 9.04 6.99 11.06
N ARG A 130 10.25 6.49 11.28
CA ARG A 130 11.23 7.19 12.12
C ARG A 130 11.59 8.57 11.56
N LYS A 131 11.87 8.66 10.26
CA LYS A 131 12.24 9.92 9.60
C LYS A 131 11.08 10.92 9.52
N ALA A 132 9.88 10.46 9.19
CA ALA A 132 8.68 11.29 9.16
C ALA A 132 8.36 11.86 10.56
N ASN A 133 8.47 11.06 11.62
CA ASN A 133 8.25 11.51 12.98
C ASN A 133 9.30 12.56 13.43
N GLN A 134 10.54 12.48 12.92
CA GLN A 134 11.54 13.55 13.13
C GLN A 134 11.08 14.86 12.45
N ILE A 135 10.61 14.81 11.20
CA ILE A 135 10.09 15.97 10.45
C ILE A 135 8.86 16.57 11.14
N LEU A 136 8.00 15.72 11.69
CA LEU A 136 6.74 16.10 12.35
C LEU A 136 6.91 16.48 13.82
N ILE A 137 8.10 16.30 14.40
CA ILE A 137 8.38 16.49 15.84
C ILE A 137 7.45 15.61 16.70
N ARG A 138 7.31 14.31 16.31
CA ARG A 138 6.41 13.32 16.91
C ARG A 138 7.18 12.07 17.36
N ALA A 139 8.30 12.24 18.02
CA ALA A 139 9.11 11.10 18.50
C ALA A 139 8.26 10.13 19.36
N GLY A 140 8.47 8.84 19.13
CA GLY A 140 7.78 7.78 19.88
C GLY A 140 6.32 7.49 19.47
N GLN A 141 5.75 8.22 18.51
CA GLN A 141 4.39 7.96 18.03
C GLN A 141 4.40 7.00 16.82
N ALA A 142 3.30 6.27 16.63
CA ALA A 142 3.08 5.49 15.43
C ALA A 142 2.90 6.43 14.22
N PHE A 143 3.59 6.15 13.12
CA PHE A 143 3.43 6.87 11.86
C PHE A 143 2.62 6.07 10.85
N TRP A 144 2.81 4.77 10.79
CA TRP A 144 2.06 3.85 9.95
C TRP A 144 1.10 3.03 10.79
N GLN A 145 -0.04 2.69 10.22
CA GLN A 145 -0.90 1.65 10.78
C GLN A 145 -0.08 0.35 10.92
N PRO A 146 -0.30 -0.44 11.99
CA PRO A 146 0.43 -1.71 12.18
C PRO A 146 0.24 -2.64 10.99
N GLU A 147 -0.98 -2.73 10.49
CA GLU A 147 -1.36 -3.58 9.36
C GLU A 147 -0.85 -3.01 8.04
N SER A 148 -0.51 -3.88 7.13
CA SER A 148 -0.42 -3.64 5.71
C SER A 148 -1.18 -4.76 5.02
N PHE A 149 -1.93 -4.40 4.00
CA PHE A 149 -2.72 -5.36 3.25
C PHE A 149 -1.99 -5.69 1.97
N ASP A 150 -1.93 -6.96 1.61
CA ASP A 150 -1.37 -7.42 0.36
C ASP A 150 -2.36 -8.35 -0.35
N HIS A 151 -2.32 -8.30 -1.67
CA HIS A 151 -3.08 -9.19 -2.54
C HIS A 151 -2.13 -9.76 -3.59
N TRP A 152 -2.15 -11.07 -3.75
CA TRP A 152 -1.34 -11.76 -4.75
C TRP A 152 -1.95 -11.66 -6.13
N ILE A 153 -1.16 -11.15 -7.07
CA ILE A 153 -1.55 -11.00 -8.47
C ILE A 153 -1.35 -12.35 -9.17
N ARG A 154 -2.36 -12.81 -9.90
CA ARG A 154 -2.42 -14.17 -10.44
C ARG A 154 -1.90 -14.28 -11.85
N ASP A 155 -2.20 -13.28 -12.66
CA ASP A 155 -1.91 -13.27 -14.09
C ASP A 155 -1.51 -11.86 -14.57
N ASP A 156 -1.07 -11.78 -15.83
CA ASP A 156 -0.62 -10.52 -16.41
C ASP A 156 -1.75 -9.53 -16.69
N ASP A 157 -2.98 -10.01 -16.94
CA ASP A 157 -4.14 -9.15 -17.13
C ASP A 157 -4.55 -8.48 -15.82
N GLU A 158 -4.57 -9.23 -14.73
CA GLU A 158 -4.79 -8.68 -13.40
C GLU A 158 -3.70 -7.68 -13.03
N LYS A 159 -2.41 -8.02 -13.28
CA LYS A 159 -1.30 -7.12 -13.07
C LYS A 159 -1.47 -5.80 -13.82
N ALA A 160 -1.82 -5.87 -15.09
CA ALA A 160 -2.03 -4.68 -15.92
C ALA A 160 -3.18 -3.82 -15.40
N ARG A 161 -4.29 -4.43 -14.93
CA ARG A 161 -5.41 -3.70 -14.32
C ARG A 161 -5.01 -3.02 -13.03
N ILE A 162 -4.32 -3.73 -12.14
CA ILE A 162 -3.89 -3.20 -10.85
C ILE A 162 -2.85 -2.09 -11.04
N CYS A 163 -1.88 -2.26 -11.92
CA CYS A 163 -0.92 -1.19 -12.23
C CYS A 163 -1.61 0.07 -12.74
N ARG A 164 -2.59 -0.06 -13.67
CA ARG A 164 -3.40 1.08 -14.12
C ARG A 164 -4.18 1.72 -12.99
N TYR A 165 -4.83 0.93 -12.14
CA TYR A 165 -5.54 1.42 -10.97
C TYR A 165 -4.61 2.23 -10.05
N VAL A 166 -3.44 1.68 -9.70
CA VAL A 166 -2.47 2.33 -8.80
C VAL A 166 -2.05 3.70 -9.33
N VAL A 167 -1.69 3.81 -10.61
CA VAL A 167 -1.24 5.09 -11.15
C VAL A 167 -2.37 6.09 -11.40
N ASN A 168 -3.62 5.61 -11.59
CA ASN A 168 -4.80 6.46 -11.76
C ASN A 168 -5.43 6.91 -10.42
N ASN A 169 -4.96 6.41 -9.29
CA ASN A 169 -5.53 6.74 -7.99
C ASN A 169 -5.62 8.26 -7.72
N PRO A 170 -4.57 9.07 -8.00
CA PRO A 170 -4.66 10.52 -7.85
C PRO A 170 -5.72 11.19 -8.74
N VAL A 171 -5.92 10.66 -9.96
CA VAL A 171 -6.95 11.17 -10.88
C VAL A 171 -8.34 10.84 -10.35
N SER A 172 -8.56 9.61 -9.89
CA SER A 172 -9.82 9.18 -9.29
C SER A 172 -10.16 9.96 -8.03
N ALA A 173 -9.15 10.37 -7.26
CA ALA A 173 -9.30 11.22 -6.07
C ALA A 173 -9.41 12.73 -6.39
N GLY A 174 -9.35 13.14 -7.66
CA GLY A 174 -9.41 14.54 -8.07
C GLY A 174 -8.17 15.37 -7.72
N LEU A 175 -7.04 14.73 -7.44
CA LEU A 175 -5.79 15.38 -7.04
C LEU A 175 -4.91 15.78 -8.24
N SER A 176 -5.12 15.17 -9.40
CA SER A 176 -4.47 15.50 -10.67
C SER A 176 -5.41 15.24 -11.84
N LYS A 177 -5.11 15.81 -13.01
CA LYS A 177 -5.90 15.57 -14.24
C LYS A 177 -5.44 14.30 -14.96
N THR A 178 -4.16 14.01 -14.90
CA THR A 178 -3.55 12.80 -15.48
C THR A 178 -2.62 12.13 -14.47
N PRO A 179 -2.31 10.82 -14.62
CA PRO A 179 -1.37 10.12 -13.73
C PRO A 179 0.04 10.73 -13.76
N GLU A 180 0.48 11.26 -14.90
CA GLU A 180 1.80 11.83 -15.11
C GLU A 180 2.00 13.17 -14.39
N GLU A 181 0.92 13.88 -14.07
CA GLU A 181 0.96 15.12 -13.30
C GLU A 181 1.22 14.88 -11.81
N TRP A 182 0.89 13.68 -11.31
CA TRP A 182 1.10 13.36 -9.89
C TRP A 182 2.56 12.98 -9.62
N ARG A 183 3.29 13.92 -9.03
CA ARG A 183 4.74 13.80 -8.78
C ARG A 183 5.12 12.57 -7.95
N TRP A 184 4.23 12.12 -7.08
CA TRP A 184 4.49 11.02 -6.14
C TRP A 184 3.95 9.68 -6.66
N SER A 185 4.17 9.41 -7.94
CA SER A 185 3.72 8.21 -8.65
C SER A 185 4.79 7.72 -9.63
N SER A 186 4.81 6.40 -9.87
CA SER A 186 5.65 5.78 -10.91
C SER A 186 5.29 6.25 -12.32
N ALA A 187 4.11 6.85 -12.53
CA ALA A 187 3.71 7.44 -13.80
C ALA A 187 4.45 8.77 -14.08
N TRP A 188 4.90 9.49 -13.03
CA TRP A 188 5.56 10.78 -13.21
C TRP A 188 6.93 10.63 -13.90
N PRO A 189 7.17 11.32 -15.04
CA PRO A 189 8.38 11.14 -15.84
C PRO A 189 9.69 11.46 -15.09
N GLY A 190 9.63 12.33 -14.09
CA GLY A 190 10.81 12.75 -13.33
C GLY A 190 11.47 11.65 -12.49
N TRP A 191 10.78 10.51 -12.24
CA TRP A 191 11.37 9.37 -11.53
C TRP A 191 12.17 8.46 -12.46
N LYS A 192 11.77 8.33 -13.73
CA LYS A 192 12.44 7.48 -14.74
C LYS A 192 13.87 7.91 -15.03
N ASN A 193 14.22 9.18 -14.79
CA ASN A 193 15.54 9.73 -15.04
C ASN A 193 16.50 9.65 -13.84
N LYS A 194 16.06 9.12 -12.69
CA LYS A 194 16.88 9.03 -11.47
C LYS A 194 17.43 7.64 -11.18
N SER A 195 17.06 6.63 -11.98
CA SER A 195 17.53 5.26 -11.86
C SER A 195 18.82 5.06 -12.67
N ARG A 196 19.92 5.64 -12.21
CA ARG A 196 21.29 5.25 -12.58
C ARG A 196 22.22 5.60 -11.43
#